data_9792c1fe7c9a70ba93d2f3def5528ab9
#
_entry.id   9792c1fe7c9a70ba93d2f3def5528ab9
#
_cell.length_a   1.000
_cell.length_b   1.000
_cell.length_c   1.000
_cell.angle_alpha   90.00
_cell.angle_beta   90.00
_cell.angle_gamma   90.00
#
_symmetry.space_group_name_H-M   'P 1'
#
loop_
_entity.id
_entity.type
_entity.pdbx_description
1 polymer ?
#
loop_
_entity_poly.entity_id
_entity_poly.type
_entity_poly.pdbx_seq_one_letter_code
_entity_poly.pdbx_strand_id
1 'polypeptide(L)'
;YIYYYCRINKDLRMIITGKYPNLRMRRSRKEEWSRRLVRENTLSGSDFVLPIFLTDGVNKKQEIKSMKGVYRYSIDNLSGIIDRAIKNKIPMIALFPNTNKKLKDINGSEALNEDNLVSKAIIKIKKKYKNKIGIMCDVALDPYTSHGHDGLLKKNEILNDETIKILIKQSLLQAQMGCDVIAPSDMMDGRIGEIRKELDKNGHEKIQILSYAVKYSSSFYGPFRDAVGSKSSLKGNKKT
;
A
#
# COMPACT_ATOMS: atom_id res chain seq x y z
N TYR A 1 15.66 -2.01 16.48
CA TYR A 1 14.74 -1.95 17.64
C TYR A 1 14.90 -0.58 18.28
N ILE A 2 14.10 0.40 17.88
CA ILE A 2 13.93 1.63 18.65
C ILE A 2 12.66 1.44 19.46
N TYR A 3 12.80 0.91 20.67
CA TYR A 3 11.78 1.07 21.69
C TYR A 3 11.78 2.54 22.08
N TYR A 4 10.92 3.35 21.48
CA TYR A 4 10.50 4.58 22.13
C TYR A 4 9.64 4.19 23.33
N TYR A 5 10.28 3.98 24.47
CA TYR A 5 9.63 4.11 25.76
C TYR A 5 9.21 5.58 25.85
N CYS A 6 7.98 5.86 25.50
CA CYS A 6 7.33 7.07 25.94
C CYS A 6 7.20 6.96 27.47
N ARG A 7 8.26 7.30 28.22
CA ARG A 7 8.13 7.67 29.60
C ARG A 7 7.24 8.90 29.58
N ILE A 8 5.93 8.69 29.75
CA ILE A 8 5.02 9.76 30.16
C ILE A 8 5.58 10.20 31.51
N ASN A 9 6.32 11.29 31.50
CA ASN A 9 6.77 11.95 32.70
C ASN A 9 5.50 12.27 33.49
N LYS A 10 5.33 11.64 34.66
CA LYS A 10 4.16 11.82 35.55
C LYS A 10 3.97 13.28 35.98
N ASP A 11 4.93 14.15 35.66
CA ASP A 11 4.94 15.56 36.04
C ASP A 11 4.46 16.53 34.96
N LEU A 12 4.07 16.08 33.77
CA LEU A 12 3.30 16.87 32.80
C LEU A 12 1.84 16.92 33.22
N ARG A 13 1.56 17.46 34.41
CA ARG A 13 0.24 17.99 34.73
C ARG A 13 0.00 19.16 33.82
N MET A 14 -0.87 19.00 32.84
CA MET A 14 -1.38 20.13 32.07
C MET A 14 -2.06 21.08 33.06
N ILE A 15 -1.39 22.17 33.44
CA ILE A 15 -1.93 23.18 34.37
C ILE A 15 -2.99 23.93 33.56
N ILE A 16 -4.24 23.52 33.69
CA ILE A 16 -5.37 24.30 33.20
C ILE A 16 -5.58 25.46 34.17
N THR A 17 -5.10 26.66 33.81
CA THR A 17 -5.11 27.82 34.65
C THR A 17 -6.45 28.57 34.75
N GLY A 18 -7.49 28.07 34.04
CA GLY A 18 -8.81 28.70 34.01
C GLY A 18 -9.96 27.73 34.27
N LYS A 19 -11.09 28.27 34.77
CA LYS A 19 -12.33 27.51 35.02
C LYS A 19 -13.51 28.14 34.27
N TYR A 20 -14.51 27.30 33.92
CA TYR A 20 -15.81 27.78 33.46
C TYR A 20 -16.43 28.72 34.53
N PRO A 21 -17.07 29.86 34.14
CA PRO A 21 -17.43 30.28 32.78
C PRO A 21 -16.34 31.08 32.04
N ASN A 22 -15.25 31.43 32.67
CA ASN A 22 -14.21 32.27 32.09
C ASN A 22 -13.38 31.53 31.04
N LEU A 23 -13.05 30.26 31.30
CA LEU A 23 -12.43 29.35 30.33
C LEU A 23 -13.50 28.70 29.43
N ARG A 24 -13.48 29.05 28.15
CA ARG A 24 -14.39 28.52 27.13
C ARG A 24 -13.63 28.14 25.89
N MET A 25 -13.22 26.88 25.78
CA MET A 25 -12.41 26.35 24.69
C MET A 25 -13.07 26.49 23.30
N ARG A 26 -14.42 26.58 23.25
CA ARG A 26 -15.14 26.72 21.98
C ARG A 26 -15.04 28.12 21.36
N ARG A 27 -14.48 29.11 22.03
CA ARG A 27 -14.33 30.47 21.48
C ARG A 27 -13.51 30.48 20.18
N SER A 28 -12.42 29.74 20.14
CA SER A 28 -11.55 29.60 18.97
C SER A 28 -12.18 28.82 17.81
N ARG A 29 -13.34 28.20 18.03
CA ARG A 29 -14.07 27.37 17.02
C ARG A 29 -15.22 28.11 16.37
N LYS A 30 -15.62 29.28 16.82
CA LYS A 30 -16.79 30.00 16.35
C LYS A 30 -16.61 30.49 14.91
N GLU A 31 -15.56 31.24 14.64
CA GLU A 31 -15.33 31.89 13.37
C GLU A 31 -14.31 31.14 12.51
N GLU A 32 -14.44 31.25 11.17
CA GLU A 32 -13.57 30.56 10.22
C GLU A 32 -12.09 30.99 10.35
N TRP A 33 -11.84 32.28 10.46
CA TRP A 33 -10.47 32.78 10.66
C TRP A 33 -9.82 32.24 11.95
N SER A 34 -10.62 32.12 13.02
CA SER A 34 -10.15 31.58 14.30
C SER A 34 -9.84 30.08 14.19
N ARG A 35 -10.72 29.31 13.53
CA ARG A 35 -10.44 27.89 13.26
C ARG A 35 -9.19 27.67 12.43
N ARG A 36 -8.93 28.53 11.41
CA ARG A 36 -7.70 28.48 10.63
C ARG A 36 -6.46 28.77 11.48
N LEU A 37 -6.54 29.75 12.38
CA LEU A 37 -5.43 30.11 13.25
C LEU A 37 -5.02 28.98 14.19
N VAL A 38 -5.98 28.25 14.76
CA VAL A 38 -5.74 27.16 15.72
C VAL A 38 -5.67 25.77 15.09
N ARG A 39 -5.70 25.68 13.76
CA ARG A 39 -5.63 24.41 13.05
C ARG A 39 -4.24 23.79 13.20
N GLU A 40 -4.17 22.60 13.78
CA GLU A 40 -2.92 21.85 13.95
C GLU A 40 -2.53 21.06 12.71
N ASN A 41 -3.52 20.61 11.92
CA ASN A 41 -3.31 19.76 10.75
C ASN A 41 -3.90 20.40 9.49
N THR A 42 -3.15 20.32 8.39
CA THR A 42 -3.60 20.70 7.05
C THR A 42 -3.40 19.52 6.11
N LEU A 43 -4.30 19.34 5.15
CA LEU A 43 -4.14 18.34 4.09
C LEU A 43 -3.74 19.02 2.79
N SER A 44 -2.74 18.45 2.15
CA SER A 44 -2.25 18.84 0.83
C SER A 44 -2.10 17.61 -0.07
N GLY A 45 -1.85 17.80 -1.35
CA GLY A 45 -1.55 16.70 -2.26
C GLY A 45 -0.37 15.83 -1.79
N SER A 46 0.58 16.43 -1.05
CA SER A 46 1.78 15.75 -0.56
C SER A 46 1.52 14.75 0.58
N ASP A 47 0.32 14.75 1.16
CA ASP A 47 -0.07 13.83 2.23
C ASP A 47 -0.69 12.53 1.68
N PHE A 48 -0.79 12.37 0.35
CA PHE A 48 -1.48 11.25 -0.28
C PHE A 48 -0.56 10.36 -1.11
N VAL A 49 -0.90 9.07 -1.14
CA VAL A 49 -0.42 8.09 -2.11
C VAL A 49 -1.59 7.71 -3.01
N LEU A 50 -1.40 7.80 -4.33
CA LEU A 50 -2.47 7.45 -5.27
C LEU A 50 -2.41 5.97 -5.64
N PRO A 51 -3.41 5.14 -5.29
CA PRO A 51 -3.47 3.77 -5.75
C PRO A 51 -3.81 3.72 -7.25
N ILE A 52 -3.07 2.90 -8.00
CA ILE A 52 -3.30 2.64 -9.42
C ILE A 52 -3.49 1.14 -9.61
N PHE A 53 -4.65 0.76 -10.14
CA PHE A 53 -4.97 -0.61 -10.46
C PHE A 53 -4.57 -0.92 -11.90
N LEU A 54 -3.74 -1.96 -12.07
CA LEU A 54 -3.23 -2.38 -13.36
C LEU A 54 -4.09 -3.50 -13.96
N THR A 55 -4.20 -3.55 -15.28
CA THR A 55 -4.85 -4.66 -16.00
C THR A 55 -4.09 -5.00 -17.28
N ASP A 56 -4.20 -6.24 -17.73
CA ASP A 56 -3.64 -6.69 -18.98
C ASP A 56 -4.35 -6.08 -20.19
N GLY A 57 -3.61 -6.00 -21.30
CA GLY A 57 -4.08 -5.57 -22.61
C GLY A 57 -3.55 -4.21 -23.02
N VAL A 58 -4.11 -3.68 -24.10
CA VAL A 58 -3.72 -2.42 -24.74
C VAL A 58 -4.92 -1.48 -24.77
N ASN A 59 -4.69 -0.21 -24.53
CA ASN A 59 -5.68 0.87 -24.53
C ASN A 59 -6.90 0.59 -23.64
N LYS A 60 -6.68 -0.05 -22.47
CA LYS A 60 -7.78 -0.34 -21.55
C LYS A 60 -7.84 0.66 -20.41
N LYS A 61 -9.06 1.13 -20.18
CA LYS A 61 -9.48 1.88 -19.00
C LYS A 61 -10.81 1.30 -18.55
N GLN A 62 -10.81 0.47 -17.53
CA GLN A 62 -11.96 -0.30 -17.07
C GLN A 62 -12.40 0.16 -15.69
N GLU A 63 -13.63 0.65 -15.57
CA GLU A 63 -14.17 1.05 -14.28
C GLU A 63 -14.32 -0.14 -13.32
N ILE A 64 -13.99 0.08 -12.06
CA ILE A 64 -14.19 -0.89 -10.98
C ILE A 64 -15.60 -0.71 -10.45
N LYS A 65 -16.48 -1.71 -10.67
CA LYS A 65 -17.91 -1.61 -10.36
C LYS A 65 -18.22 -1.19 -8.92
N SER A 66 -17.43 -1.65 -7.97
CA SER A 66 -17.58 -1.35 -6.54
C SER A 66 -16.94 -0.02 -6.11
N MET A 67 -16.20 0.66 -7.01
CA MET A 67 -15.49 1.92 -6.75
C MET A 67 -15.75 2.91 -7.88
N LYS A 68 -16.93 3.54 -7.89
CA LYS A 68 -17.35 4.48 -8.94
C LYS A 68 -16.29 5.57 -9.16
N GLY A 69 -15.90 5.77 -10.43
CA GLY A 69 -14.87 6.75 -10.82
C GLY A 69 -13.43 6.26 -10.65
N VAL A 70 -13.21 5.04 -10.15
CA VAL A 70 -11.91 4.39 -10.07
C VAL A 70 -11.78 3.34 -11.18
N TYR A 71 -10.62 3.29 -11.80
CA TYR A 71 -10.40 2.48 -13.00
C TYR A 71 -9.17 1.59 -12.87
N ARG A 72 -9.21 0.44 -13.52
CA ARG A 72 -8.01 -0.33 -13.88
C ARG A 72 -7.47 0.20 -15.21
N TYR A 73 -6.16 0.31 -15.31
CA TYR A 73 -5.49 0.83 -16.49
C TYR A 73 -4.53 -0.21 -17.07
N SER A 74 -4.53 -0.36 -18.40
CA SER A 74 -3.42 -1.04 -19.06
C SER A 74 -2.15 -0.17 -18.99
N ILE A 75 -1.00 -0.80 -19.12
CA ILE A 75 0.30 -0.14 -18.94
C ILE A 75 0.48 1.06 -19.87
N ASP A 76 -0.01 0.99 -21.12
CA ASP A 76 0.05 2.08 -22.10
C ASP A 76 -0.80 3.31 -21.70
N ASN A 77 -1.85 3.14 -20.90
CA ASN A 77 -2.76 4.19 -20.45
C ASN A 77 -2.42 4.85 -19.11
N LEU A 78 -1.28 4.51 -18.50
CA LEU A 78 -0.89 5.03 -17.18
C LEU A 78 -0.57 6.53 -17.18
N SER A 79 -0.14 7.09 -18.31
CA SER A 79 0.37 8.46 -18.36
C SER A 79 -0.63 9.49 -17.84
N GLY A 80 -1.88 9.42 -18.27
CA GLY A 80 -2.89 10.44 -17.89
C GLY A 80 -3.18 10.48 -16.39
N ILE A 81 -3.21 9.33 -15.69
CA ILE A 81 -3.44 9.28 -14.24
C ILE A 81 -2.20 9.74 -13.47
N ILE A 82 -1.00 9.42 -13.95
CA ILE A 82 0.27 9.83 -13.32
C ILE A 82 0.50 11.33 -13.50
N ASP A 83 0.30 11.87 -14.70
CA ASP A 83 0.40 13.32 -14.97
C ASP A 83 -0.57 14.12 -14.07
N ARG A 84 -1.78 13.60 -13.84
CA ARG A 84 -2.74 14.18 -12.91
C ARG A 84 -2.28 14.12 -11.46
N ALA A 85 -1.64 13.01 -11.03
CA ALA A 85 -1.06 12.90 -9.70
C ALA A 85 0.02 13.96 -9.48
N ILE A 86 0.94 14.10 -10.42
CA ILE A 86 2.03 15.10 -10.38
C ILE A 86 1.46 16.53 -10.34
N LYS A 87 0.47 16.84 -11.20
CA LYS A 87 -0.20 18.15 -11.23
C LYS A 87 -0.83 18.50 -9.87
N ASN A 88 -1.39 17.51 -9.17
CA ASN A 88 -1.99 17.69 -7.84
C ASN A 88 -0.98 17.56 -6.71
N LYS A 89 0.32 17.53 -7.00
CA LYS A 89 1.42 17.43 -6.02
C LYS A 89 1.37 16.16 -5.15
N ILE A 90 0.80 15.07 -5.69
CA ILE A 90 0.83 13.76 -5.05
C ILE A 90 2.23 13.15 -5.30
N PRO A 91 3.01 12.86 -4.25
CA PRO A 91 4.42 12.50 -4.40
C PRO A 91 4.63 11.04 -4.81
N MET A 92 3.66 10.16 -4.57
CA MET A 92 3.84 8.73 -4.75
C MET A 92 2.58 8.06 -5.29
N ILE A 93 2.78 7.03 -6.11
CA ILE A 93 1.73 6.12 -6.56
C ILE A 93 1.95 4.73 -5.99
N ALA A 94 0.86 3.99 -5.75
CA ALA A 94 0.89 2.60 -5.32
C ALA A 94 0.34 1.69 -6.41
N LEU A 95 1.08 0.67 -6.83
CA LEU A 95 0.71 -0.22 -7.93
C LEU A 95 0.06 -1.51 -7.40
N PHE A 96 -1.15 -1.79 -7.88
CA PHE A 96 -1.91 -3.01 -7.54
C PHE A 96 -2.32 -3.74 -8.82
N PRO A 97 -1.86 -4.98 -9.05
CA PRO A 97 -2.19 -5.73 -10.27
C PRO A 97 -3.55 -6.43 -10.16
N ASN A 98 -4.30 -6.41 -11.24
CA ASN A 98 -5.38 -7.35 -11.48
C ASN A 98 -4.85 -8.44 -12.44
N THR A 99 -4.18 -9.43 -11.87
CA THR A 99 -3.54 -10.52 -12.61
C THR A 99 -4.57 -11.39 -13.32
N ASN A 100 -4.30 -11.74 -14.58
CA ASN A 100 -5.14 -12.66 -15.34
C ASN A 100 -5.29 -14.00 -14.61
N LYS A 101 -6.52 -14.51 -14.53
CA LYS A 101 -6.81 -15.78 -13.85
C LYS A 101 -6.00 -16.96 -14.37
N LYS A 102 -5.62 -16.97 -15.67
CA LYS A 102 -4.81 -18.02 -16.28
C LYS A 102 -3.37 -18.06 -15.78
N LEU A 103 -2.87 -16.96 -15.20
CA LEU A 103 -1.52 -16.84 -14.65
C LEU A 103 -1.49 -17.07 -13.13
N LYS A 104 -2.66 -17.28 -12.51
CA LYS A 104 -2.76 -17.57 -11.08
C LYS A 104 -2.60 -19.06 -10.82
N ASP A 105 -1.74 -19.42 -9.88
CA ASP A 105 -1.55 -20.79 -9.41
C ASP A 105 -1.60 -20.88 -7.87
N ILE A 106 -1.43 -22.05 -7.31
CA ILE A 106 -1.46 -22.28 -5.86
C ILE A 106 -0.25 -21.68 -5.14
N ASN A 107 0.85 -21.41 -5.85
CA ASN A 107 2.11 -20.92 -5.31
C ASN A 107 2.29 -19.41 -5.53
N GLY A 108 1.41 -18.75 -6.31
CA GLY A 108 1.56 -17.35 -6.68
C GLY A 108 2.79 -17.09 -7.56
N SER A 109 3.18 -18.04 -8.41
CA SER A 109 4.45 -18.01 -9.18
C SER A 109 4.58 -16.77 -10.05
N GLU A 110 3.48 -16.20 -10.53
CA GLU A 110 3.49 -14.95 -11.33
C GLU A 110 4.03 -13.75 -10.55
N ALA A 111 4.02 -13.77 -9.20
CA ALA A 111 4.64 -12.72 -8.38
C ALA A 111 6.15 -12.60 -8.60
N LEU A 112 6.80 -13.69 -9.04
CA LEU A 112 8.24 -13.81 -9.28
C LEU A 112 8.62 -13.74 -10.76
N ASN A 113 7.64 -13.59 -11.65
CA ASN A 113 7.90 -13.45 -13.08
C ASN A 113 8.41 -12.02 -13.35
N GLU A 114 9.61 -11.89 -13.91
CA GLU A 114 10.23 -10.60 -14.28
C GLU A 114 9.36 -9.81 -15.28
N ASP A 115 8.61 -10.51 -16.10
CA ASP A 115 7.69 -9.96 -17.10
C ASP A 115 6.26 -9.76 -16.59
N ASN A 116 6.02 -9.82 -15.28
CA ASN A 116 4.70 -9.60 -14.73
C ASN A 116 4.21 -8.15 -14.92
N LEU A 117 2.93 -7.94 -14.71
CA LEU A 117 2.27 -6.67 -14.96
C LEU A 117 2.87 -5.51 -14.13
N VAL A 118 3.28 -5.78 -12.88
CA VAL A 118 3.89 -4.77 -11.99
C VAL A 118 5.28 -4.41 -12.47
N SER A 119 6.13 -5.38 -12.78
CA SER A 119 7.49 -5.17 -13.31
C SER A 119 7.48 -4.31 -14.57
N LYS A 120 6.63 -4.66 -15.53
CA LYS A 120 6.46 -3.86 -16.77
C LYS A 120 5.98 -2.44 -16.49
N ALA A 121 5.09 -2.25 -15.52
CA ALA A 121 4.60 -0.92 -15.15
C ALA A 121 5.72 -0.08 -14.52
N ILE A 122 6.50 -0.64 -13.58
CA ILE A 122 7.63 0.04 -12.93
C ILE A 122 8.62 0.54 -13.99
N ILE A 123 9.09 -0.35 -14.86
CA ILE A 123 10.06 -0.03 -15.92
C ILE A 123 9.53 1.11 -16.80
N LYS A 124 8.29 1.02 -17.26
CA LYS A 124 7.69 2.05 -18.11
C LYS A 124 7.57 3.39 -17.41
N ILE A 125 7.14 3.39 -16.15
CA ILE A 125 6.98 4.61 -15.35
C ILE A 125 8.34 5.25 -15.08
N LYS A 126 9.33 4.48 -14.64
CA LYS A 126 10.69 4.99 -14.39
C LYS A 126 11.35 5.54 -15.66
N LYS A 127 11.17 4.89 -16.78
CA LYS A 127 11.68 5.39 -18.07
C LYS A 127 11.13 6.77 -18.41
N LYS A 128 9.83 7.02 -18.19
CA LYS A 128 9.17 8.30 -18.55
C LYS A 128 9.33 9.37 -17.47
N TYR A 129 9.11 9.02 -16.21
CA TYR A 129 8.96 10.01 -15.13
C TYR A 129 10.20 10.14 -14.26
N LYS A 130 11.11 9.16 -14.29
CA LYS A 130 12.33 9.15 -13.44
C LYS A 130 11.97 9.36 -11.97
N ASN A 131 12.51 10.41 -11.34
CA ASN A 131 12.30 10.74 -9.93
C ASN A 131 11.20 11.80 -9.70
N LYS A 132 10.36 12.08 -10.70
CA LYS A 132 9.27 13.05 -10.54
C LYS A 132 8.13 12.54 -9.66
N ILE A 133 8.03 11.23 -9.49
CA ILE A 133 7.02 10.57 -8.64
C ILE A 133 7.60 9.27 -8.09
N GLY A 134 7.36 8.98 -6.81
CA GLY A 134 7.74 7.73 -6.19
C GLY A 134 6.82 6.58 -6.61
N ILE A 135 7.37 5.37 -6.68
CA ILE A 135 6.62 4.14 -6.97
C ILE A 135 6.65 3.25 -5.73
N MET A 136 5.49 2.98 -5.17
CA MET A 136 5.26 1.98 -4.14
C MET A 136 4.66 0.73 -4.75
N CYS A 137 5.16 -0.43 -4.37
CA CYS A 137 4.64 -1.72 -4.82
C CYS A 137 4.14 -2.55 -3.64
N ASP A 138 2.96 -3.09 -3.80
CA ASP A 138 2.38 -4.06 -2.87
C ASP A 138 3.16 -5.37 -2.89
N VAL A 139 3.43 -5.94 -1.71
CA VAL A 139 4.05 -7.26 -1.55
C VAL A 139 3.09 -8.17 -0.81
N ALA A 140 2.40 -8.99 -1.57
CA ALA A 140 1.45 -9.99 -1.10
C ALA A 140 1.17 -10.98 -2.24
N LEU A 141 0.65 -12.15 -1.94
CA LEU A 141 0.42 -13.19 -2.95
C LEU A 141 -1.04 -13.29 -3.41
N ASP A 142 -1.99 -12.63 -2.78
CA ASP A 142 -3.42 -12.71 -3.14
C ASP A 142 -3.74 -12.28 -4.59
N PRO A 143 -3.01 -11.34 -5.24
CA PRO A 143 -3.23 -11.07 -6.65
C PRO A 143 -2.77 -12.19 -7.58
N TYR A 144 -1.93 -13.12 -7.11
CA TYR A 144 -1.24 -14.12 -7.91
C TYR A 144 -1.65 -15.56 -7.57
N THR A 145 -2.25 -15.79 -6.40
CA THR A 145 -2.71 -17.12 -6.00
C THR A 145 -4.09 -17.44 -6.56
N SER A 146 -4.31 -18.71 -6.93
CA SER A 146 -5.61 -19.19 -7.40
C SER A 146 -6.68 -19.21 -6.30
N HIS A 147 -6.27 -19.38 -5.03
CA HIS A 147 -7.15 -19.35 -3.86
C HIS A 147 -7.39 -17.92 -3.32
N GLY A 148 -6.63 -16.91 -3.78
CA GLY A 148 -6.81 -15.50 -3.41
C GLY A 148 -6.44 -15.17 -1.97
N HIS A 149 -5.55 -15.95 -1.33
CA HIS A 149 -4.98 -15.67 -0.03
C HIS A 149 -3.59 -15.03 -0.17
N ASP A 150 -3.21 -14.21 0.81
CA ASP A 150 -1.95 -13.44 0.86
C ASP A 150 -0.72 -14.33 1.06
N GLY A 151 -0.90 -15.56 1.60
CA GLY A 151 0.14 -16.53 1.86
C GLY A 151 -0.10 -17.88 1.19
N LEU A 152 0.92 -18.72 1.21
CA LEU A 152 0.84 -20.09 0.73
C LEU A 152 -0.04 -20.93 1.66
N LEU A 153 -0.80 -21.85 1.07
CA LEU A 153 -1.70 -22.75 1.79
C LEU A 153 -1.29 -24.21 1.60
N LYS A 154 -1.31 -24.98 2.70
CA LYS A 154 -1.22 -26.43 2.69
C LYS A 154 -2.25 -27.01 3.65
N LYS A 155 -3.16 -27.83 3.17
CA LYS A 155 -4.25 -28.44 3.97
C LYS A 155 -5.05 -27.41 4.78
N ASN A 156 -5.34 -26.24 4.20
CA ASN A 156 -6.02 -25.10 4.82
C ASN A 156 -5.21 -24.35 5.92
N GLU A 157 -3.95 -24.68 6.11
CA GLU A 157 -3.04 -23.93 6.98
C GLU A 157 -2.20 -22.96 6.16
N ILE A 158 -1.98 -21.77 6.71
CA ILE A 158 -1.10 -20.75 6.13
C ILE A 158 0.33 -21.10 6.50
N LEU A 159 1.19 -21.21 5.50
CA LEU A 159 2.61 -21.49 5.68
C LEU A 159 3.37 -20.18 5.83
N ASN A 160 3.56 -19.70 7.06
CA ASN A 160 4.20 -18.42 7.37
C ASN A 160 5.60 -18.31 6.74
N ASP A 161 6.50 -19.21 7.11
CA ASP A 161 7.92 -19.10 6.77
C ASP A 161 8.19 -19.33 5.27
N GLU A 162 7.45 -20.24 4.63
CA GLU A 162 7.52 -20.46 3.20
C GLU A 162 6.99 -19.26 2.43
N THR A 163 5.94 -18.62 2.93
CA THR A 163 5.40 -17.38 2.34
C THR A 163 6.44 -16.26 2.41
N ILE A 164 7.08 -16.04 3.55
CA ILE A 164 8.12 -15.00 3.72
C ILE A 164 9.24 -15.18 2.68
N LYS A 165 9.68 -16.40 2.40
CA LYS A 165 10.71 -16.67 1.36
C LYS A 165 10.30 -16.19 -0.02
N ILE A 166 9.00 -16.27 -0.35
CA ILE A 166 8.48 -15.77 -1.63
C ILE A 166 8.36 -14.24 -1.58
N LEU A 167 7.85 -13.68 -0.49
CA LEU A 167 7.72 -12.22 -0.33
C LEU A 167 9.09 -11.52 -0.41
N ILE A 168 10.14 -12.12 0.11
CA ILE A 168 11.52 -11.63 -0.04
C ILE A 168 11.91 -11.58 -1.52
N LYS A 169 11.70 -12.67 -2.25
CA LYS A 169 12.03 -12.73 -3.70
C LYS A 169 11.21 -11.71 -4.50
N GLN A 170 9.91 -11.56 -4.19
CA GLN A 170 9.05 -10.56 -4.80
C GLN A 170 9.56 -9.15 -4.53
N SER A 171 9.97 -8.86 -3.28
CA SER A 171 10.53 -7.57 -2.89
C SER A 171 11.83 -7.24 -3.61
N LEU A 172 12.74 -8.22 -3.73
CA LEU A 172 13.98 -8.08 -4.46
C LEU A 172 13.72 -7.82 -5.96
N LEU A 173 12.82 -8.58 -6.57
CA LEU A 173 12.43 -8.36 -7.96
C LEU A 173 11.88 -6.96 -8.19
N GLN A 174 10.96 -6.49 -7.36
CA GLN A 174 10.38 -5.15 -7.47
C GLN A 174 11.44 -4.05 -7.28
N ALA A 175 12.38 -4.25 -6.35
CA ALA A 175 13.52 -3.33 -6.15
C ALA A 175 14.44 -3.29 -7.37
N GLN A 176 14.78 -4.44 -7.97
CA GLN A 176 15.55 -4.56 -9.19
C GLN A 176 14.89 -3.86 -10.39
N MET A 177 13.57 -3.92 -10.49
CA MET A 177 12.79 -3.23 -11.52
C MET A 177 12.75 -1.71 -11.33
N GLY A 178 13.17 -1.20 -10.16
CA GLY A 178 13.24 0.24 -9.87
C GLY A 178 12.11 0.78 -8.99
N CYS A 179 11.44 -0.06 -8.18
CA CYS A 179 10.51 0.39 -7.17
C CYS A 179 11.24 1.21 -6.09
N ASP A 180 10.59 2.25 -5.54
CA ASP A 180 11.17 3.10 -4.49
C ASP A 180 10.75 2.65 -3.09
N VAL A 181 9.56 2.07 -2.95
CA VAL A 181 8.97 1.68 -1.67
C VAL A 181 8.37 0.28 -1.79
N ILE A 182 8.82 -0.63 -0.97
CA ILE A 182 8.26 -1.98 -0.80
C ILE A 182 7.20 -1.91 0.31
N ALA A 183 5.98 -2.38 0.02
CA ALA A 183 4.85 -2.25 0.94
C ALA A 183 4.20 -3.62 1.25
N PRO A 184 4.77 -4.41 2.18
CA PRO A 184 4.21 -5.71 2.54
C PRO A 184 2.84 -5.56 3.21
N SER A 185 1.81 -6.03 2.52
CA SER A 185 0.41 -5.94 2.95
C SER A 185 -0.18 -7.29 3.38
N ASP A 186 0.62 -8.33 3.30
CA ASP A 186 0.31 -9.65 3.85
C ASP A 186 0.27 -9.64 5.40
N MET A 187 -0.04 -10.80 6.00
CA MET A 187 -0.21 -10.94 7.45
C MET A 187 0.84 -11.87 8.08
N MET A 188 1.96 -12.15 7.40
CA MET A 188 2.99 -13.07 7.89
C MET A 188 3.83 -12.46 9.02
N ASP A 189 4.11 -13.25 10.04
CA ASP A 189 4.96 -12.85 11.17
C ASP A 189 6.43 -12.73 10.74
N GLY A 190 7.09 -11.63 11.16
CA GLY A 190 8.52 -11.43 10.93
C GLY A 190 8.92 -10.91 9.53
N ARG A 191 7.99 -10.82 8.56
CA ARG A 191 8.25 -10.45 7.17
C ARG A 191 9.02 -9.15 6.97
N ILE A 192 8.72 -8.12 7.77
CA ILE A 192 9.36 -6.79 7.60
C ILE A 192 10.86 -6.87 7.87
N GLY A 193 11.26 -7.55 8.96
CA GLY A 193 12.68 -7.73 9.31
C GLY A 193 13.44 -8.54 8.27
N GLU A 194 12.86 -9.64 7.81
CA GLU A 194 13.50 -10.50 6.81
C GLU A 194 13.59 -9.82 5.43
N ILE A 195 12.56 -9.12 4.98
CA ILE A 195 12.61 -8.34 3.73
C ILE A 195 13.68 -7.25 3.84
N ARG A 196 13.76 -6.48 4.95
CA ARG A 196 14.77 -5.43 5.14
C ARG A 196 16.18 -6.01 5.06
N LYS A 197 16.43 -7.07 5.79
CA LYS A 197 17.73 -7.77 5.82
C LYS A 197 18.19 -8.21 4.42
N GLU A 198 17.31 -8.82 3.65
CA GLU A 198 17.67 -9.30 2.31
C GLU A 198 17.78 -8.15 1.29
N LEU A 199 16.99 -7.08 1.39
CA LEU A 199 17.18 -5.88 0.57
C LEU A 199 18.56 -5.27 0.81
N ASP A 200 18.98 -5.10 2.08
CA ASP A 200 20.30 -4.53 2.42
C ASP A 200 21.45 -5.41 1.91
N LYS A 201 21.34 -6.71 2.11
CA LYS A 201 22.34 -7.69 1.66
C LYS A 201 22.53 -7.69 0.13
N ASN A 202 21.50 -7.33 -0.63
CA ASN A 202 21.52 -7.29 -2.10
C ASN A 202 21.74 -5.88 -2.67
N GLY A 203 22.23 -4.91 -1.86
CA GLY A 203 22.58 -3.57 -2.32
C GLY A 203 21.38 -2.63 -2.52
N HIS A 204 20.25 -2.92 -1.86
CA HIS A 204 19.02 -2.14 -1.94
C HIS A 204 18.72 -1.38 -0.63
N GLU A 205 19.74 -0.88 0.08
CA GLU A 205 19.62 -0.20 1.38
C GLU A 205 18.79 1.08 1.30
N LYS A 206 18.73 1.70 0.12
CA LYS A 206 17.97 2.94 -0.11
C LYS A 206 16.48 2.72 -0.36
N ILE A 207 16.05 1.48 -0.60
CA ILE A 207 14.64 1.15 -0.78
C ILE A 207 13.91 1.30 0.55
N GLN A 208 12.83 2.06 0.56
CA GLN A 208 11.99 2.23 1.74
C GLN A 208 11.06 1.03 1.93
N ILE A 209 10.65 0.76 3.18
CA ILE A 209 9.61 -0.20 3.49
C ILE A 209 8.45 0.52 4.18
N LEU A 210 7.26 0.41 3.62
CA LEU A 210 6.02 0.86 4.23
C LEU A 210 5.28 -0.37 4.77
N SER A 211 5.34 -0.57 6.09
CA SER A 211 4.69 -1.70 6.74
C SER A 211 3.21 -1.46 6.93
N TYR A 212 2.36 -2.38 6.45
CA TYR A 212 0.95 -2.45 6.85
C TYR A 212 0.85 -3.12 8.22
N ALA A 213 1.30 -2.42 9.27
CA ALA A 213 1.43 -2.95 10.62
C ALA A 213 0.09 -3.27 11.30
N VAL A 214 -0.99 -2.58 10.90
CA VAL A 214 -2.35 -2.80 11.40
C VAL A 214 -3.33 -2.80 10.23
N LYS A 215 -4.09 -3.87 10.10
CA LYS A 215 -5.04 -4.10 9.01
C LYS A 215 -6.40 -4.44 9.58
N TYR A 216 -7.34 -3.50 9.51
CA TYR A 216 -8.69 -3.71 10.01
C TYR A 216 -9.62 -4.28 8.95
N SER A 217 -10.46 -5.25 9.32
CA SER A 217 -11.54 -5.75 8.48
C SER A 217 -12.70 -4.73 8.44
N SER A 218 -12.55 -3.70 7.61
CA SER A 218 -13.55 -2.65 7.43
C SER A 218 -14.43 -2.87 6.19
N SER A 219 -15.52 -2.10 6.07
CA SER A 219 -16.39 -2.12 4.90
C SER A 219 -15.69 -1.68 3.59
N PHE A 220 -14.58 -0.94 3.69
CA PHE A 220 -13.78 -0.53 2.53
C PHE A 220 -12.96 -1.68 1.91
N TYR A 221 -12.77 -2.80 2.62
CA TYR A 221 -11.96 -3.91 2.14
C TYR A 221 -12.59 -4.67 0.97
N GLY A 222 -13.92 -4.77 0.95
CA GLY A 222 -14.66 -5.42 -0.15
C GLY A 222 -14.39 -4.80 -1.53
N PRO A 223 -14.54 -3.48 -1.71
CA PRO A 223 -14.23 -2.79 -2.95
C PRO A 223 -12.77 -2.97 -3.43
N PHE A 224 -11.81 -2.95 -2.51
CA PHE A 224 -10.41 -3.19 -2.85
C PHE A 224 -10.18 -4.60 -3.41
N ARG A 225 -10.78 -5.64 -2.80
CA ARG A 225 -10.73 -7.02 -3.31
C ARG A 225 -11.33 -7.17 -4.71
N ASP A 226 -12.39 -6.43 -5.02
CA ASP A 226 -12.92 -6.37 -6.38
C ASP A 226 -11.92 -5.72 -7.34
N ALA A 227 -11.25 -4.65 -6.93
CA ALA A 227 -10.26 -3.94 -7.73
C ALA A 227 -9.09 -4.83 -8.18
N VAL A 228 -8.52 -5.62 -7.27
CA VAL A 228 -7.39 -6.53 -7.56
C VAL A 228 -7.84 -7.92 -8.04
N GLY A 229 -9.14 -8.20 -8.03
CA GLY A 229 -9.69 -9.50 -8.46
C GLY A 229 -9.31 -10.66 -7.54
N SER A 230 -9.09 -10.42 -6.27
CA SER A 230 -8.74 -11.43 -5.25
C SER A 230 -10.00 -11.86 -4.48
N LYS A 231 -10.94 -12.53 -5.16
CA LYS A 231 -12.04 -13.20 -4.46
C LYS A 231 -11.50 -14.48 -3.81
N SER A 232 -11.34 -14.47 -2.50
CA SER A 232 -10.94 -15.66 -1.74
C SER A 232 -11.96 -16.77 -1.89
N SER A 233 -11.49 -17.97 -2.21
CA SER A 233 -12.29 -19.21 -2.19
C SER A 233 -12.36 -19.83 -0.78
N LEU A 234 -11.62 -19.30 0.18
CA LEU A 234 -11.63 -19.77 1.55
C LEU A 234 -12.97 -19.43 2.24
N LYS A 235 -13.65 -20.47 2.72
CA LYS A 235 -14.80 -20.35 3.60
C LYS A 235 -14.30 -19.95 4.99
N GLY A 236 -14.34 -18.68 5.31
CA GLY A 236 -13.92 -18.14 6.61
C GLY A 236 -13.92 -16.61 6.57
N ASN A 237 -13.97 -16.01 7.75
CA ASN A 237 -13.75 -14.57 7.84
C ASN A 237 -12.25 -14.34 8.06
N LYS A 238 -11.67 -13.31 7.44
CA LYS A 238 -10.27 -12.90 7.66
C LYS A 238 -10.03 -12.33 9.09
N LYS A 239 -10.77 -12.79 10.09
CA LYS A 239 -10.66 -12.38 11.49
C LYS A 239 -9.78 -13.32 12.31
N THR A 240 -9.32 -14.40 11.72
CA THR A 240 -8.42 -15.39 12.31
C THR A 240 -7.15 -15.49 11.49
#